data_5cac3b94eac32496f0b0bb3040cd4083
#
_entry.id   5cac3b94eac32496f0b0bb3040cd4083
#
_cell.length_a   1.000
_cell.length_b   1.000
_cell.length_c   1.000
_cell.angle_alpha   90.00
_cell.angle_beta   90.00
_cell.angle_gamma   90.00
#
_symmetry.space_group_name_H-M   'P 1'
#
loop_
_entity.id
_entity.type
_entity.pdbx_description
1 polymer ?
#
loop_
_entity_poly.entity_id
_entity_poly.type
_entity_poly.pdbx_seq_one_letter_code
_entity_poly.pdbx_strand_id
1 'polypeptide(L)'
;FKVTQPRDDLPITVDGWTMPPFMGLTSWAAFTEGVEAEVMLMGDLVLFEDEVNPVMSAAFDAGISVTALHNHFFFDQPRVYFMH
;
A
#
# COMPACT_ATOMS: atom_id res chain seq x y z
N PHE A 1 16.07 7.20 -2.32
CA PHE A 1 15.60 6.22 -3.31
C PHE A 1 14.15 5.89 -3.07
N LYS A 2 13.34 5.93 -4.12
CA LYS A 2 11.90 5.65 -4.05
C LYS A 2 11.46 4.86 -5.26
N VAL A 3 10.67 3.82 -5.04
CA VAL A 3 10.00 3.05 -6.09
C VAL A 3 8.49 3.25 -5.97
N THR A 4 7.82 3.26 -7.11
CA THR A 4 6.36 3.41 -7.17
C THR A 4 5.77 2.37 -8.10
N GLN A 5 4.57 1.90 -7.78
CA GLN A 5 3.83 0.95 -8.60
C GLN A 5 2.35 1.31 -8.58
N PRO A 6 1.82 1.84 -9.67
CA PRO A 6 0.38 2.07 -9.77
C PRO A 6 -0.40 0.77 -9.70
N ARG A 7 -1.56 0.80 -9.02
CA ARG A 7 -2.48 -0.32 -8.99
C ARG A 7 -3.42 -0.20 -10.19
N ASP A 8 -3.00 -0.75 -11.32
CA ASP A 8 -3.73 -0.65 -12.60
C ASP A 8 -4.16 -2.00 -13.18
N ASP A 9 -4.01 -3.07 -12.41
CA ASP A 9 -4.37 -4.42 -12.82
C ASP A 9 -5.88 -4.67 -12.86
N LEU A 10 -6.66 -3.98 -12.01
CA LEU A 10 -8.11 -4.03 -12.00
C LEU A 10 -8.67 -2.62 -11.83
N PRO A 11 -9.78 -2.30 -12.51
CA PRO A 11 -10.46 -1.02 -12.25
C PRO A 11 -11.03 -1.00 -10.85
N ILE A 12 -10.82 0.12 -10.15
CA ILE A 12 -11.33 0.36 -8.80
C ILE A 12 -12.30 1.52 -8.88
N THR A 13 -13.52 1.30 -8.38
CA THR A 13 -14.53 2.36 -8.32
C THR A 13 -14.72 2.83 -6.89
N VAL A 14 -14.97 4.12 -6.73
CA VAL A 14 -15.33 4.73 -5.46
C VAL A 14 -16.66 5.43 -5.66
N ASP A 15 -17.69 4.96 -4.98
CA ASP A 15 -19.07 5.43 -5.15
C ASP A 15 -19.49 5.46 -6.63
N GLY A 16 -19.15 4.38 -7.35
CA GLY A 16 -19.50 4.21 -8.77
C GLY A 16 -18.58 4.94 -9.76
N TRP A 17 -17.65 5.76 -9.28
CA TRP A 17 -16.70 6.48 -10.12
C TRP A 17 -15.39 5.69 -10.24
N THR A 18 -14.93 5.45 -11.48
CA THR A 18 -13.66 4.77 -11.71
C THR A 18 -12.51 5.71 -11.37
N MET A 19 -11.76 5.35 -10.34
CA MET A 19 -10.65 6.16 -9.85
C MET A 19 -9.38 5.87 -10.64
N PRO A 20 -8.75 6.88 -11.27
CA PRO A 20 -7.46 6.66 -11.90
C PRO A 20 -6.37 6.45 -10.85
N PRO A 21 -5.41 5.54 -11.09
CA PRO A 21 -4.40 5.18 -10.09
C PRO A 21 -3.59 6.37 -9.57
N PHE A 22 -3.30 7.37 -10.39
CA PHE A 22 -2.50 8.53 -9.97
C PHE A 22 -3.19 9.37 -8.88
N MET A 23 -4.47 9.17 -8.65
CA MET A 23 -5.23 9.92 -7.64
C MET A 23 -5.26 9.22 -6.28
N GLY A 24 -4.32 8.32 -6.00
CA GLY A 24 -4.19 7.70 -4.69
C GLY A 24 -4.16 6.17 -4.69
N LEU A 25 -4.06 5.54 -5.86
CA LEU A 25 -3.97 4.08 -5.96
C LEU A 25 -2.59 3.65 -6.46
N THR A 26 -1.54 4.30 -5.96
CA THR A 26 -0.16 3.95 -6.29
C THR A 26 0.57 3.52 -5.03
N SER A 27 1.08 2.29 -5.04
CA SER A 27 1.97 1.81 -3.99
C SER A 27 3.34 2.46 -4.14
N TRP A 28 4.01 2.73 -3.02
CA TRP A 28 5.37 3.24 -3.05
C TRP A 28 6.15 2.77 -1.84
N ALA A 29 7.47 2.72 -1.99
CA ALA A 29 8.41 2.48 -0.92
C ALA A 29 9.60 3.43 -1.09
N ALA A 30 9.97 4.10 -0.02
CA ALA A 30 11.08 5.05 0.01
C ALA A 30 12.11 4.62 1.03
N PHE A 31 13.37 4.81 0.70
CA PHE A 31 14.51 4.33 1.49
C PHE A 31 15.47 5.48 1.72
N THR A 32 16.02 5.55 2.94
CA THR A 32 17.09 6.49 3.29
C THR A 32 17.97 5.87 4.35
N GLU A 33 19.06 6.54 4.68
CA GLU A 33 19.92 6.12 5.80
C GLU A 33 19.15 6.22 7.12
N GLY A 34 19.29 5.19 7.96
CA GLY A 34 18.69 5.18 9.28
C GLY A 34 19.60 5.78 10.33
N VAL A 35 19.05 6.02 11.52
CA VAL A 35 19.82 6.52 12.67
C VAL A 35 20.45 5.37 13.44
N GLU A 36 19.68 4.35 13.77
CA GLU A 36 20.12 3.16 14.50
C GLU A 36 20.15 1.94 13.60
N ALA A 37 19.20 1.85 12.66
CA ALA A 37 19.19 0.83 11.64
C ALA A 37 20.02 1.28 10.43
N GLU A 38 20.51 0.32 9.66
CA GLU A 38 21.31 0.60 8.47
C GLU A 38 20.53 1.37 7.41
N VAL A 39 19.25 1.02 7.26
CA VAL A 39 18.33 1.64 6.28
C VAL A 39 16.99 1.93 6.97
N MET A 40 16.44 3.09 6.69
CA MET A 40 15.08 3.43 7.07
C MET A 40 14.16 3.30 5.86
N LEU A 41 13.05 2.59 6.04
CA LEU A 41 12.04 2.36 5.02
C LEU A 41 10.72 2.98 5.46
N MET A 42 10.07 3.69 4.53
CA MET A 42 8.66 4.09 4.63
C MET A 42 7.93 3.66 3.37
N GLY A 43 6.71 3.22 3.52
CA GLY A 43 5.92 2.77 2.38
C GLY A 43 4.43 2.93 2.57
N ASP A 44 3.72 2.86 1.46
CA ASP A 44 2.26 2.88 1.39
C ASP A 44 1.87 1.87 0.31
N LEU A 45 1.22 0.78 0.70
CA LEU A 45 0.84 -0.28 -0.21
C LEU A 45 -0.67 -0.27 -0.41
N VAL A 46 -1.08 -0.29 -1.67
CA VAL A 46 -2.49 -0.37 -2.07
C VAL A 46 -2.83 -1.84 -2.30
N LEU A 47 -3.66 -2.41 -1.42
CA LEU A 47 -3.93 -3.85 -1.37
C LEU A 47 -5.42 -4.14 -1.52
N PHE A 48 -5.74 -5.19 -2.27
CA PHE A 48 -7.07 -5.78 -2.22
C PHE A 48 -7.23 -6.58 -0.92
N GLU A 49 -8.47 -6.86 -0.56
CA GLU A 49 -8.82 -7.51 0.72
C GLU A 49 -8.08 -8.83 0.92
N ASP A 50 -7.97 -9.65 -0.13
CA ASP A 50 -7.30 -10.95 -0.06
C ASP A 50 -5.77 -10.85 -0.03
N GLU A 51 -5.21 -9.68 -0.29
CA GLU A 51 -3.76 -9.46 -0.27
C GLU A 51 -3.24 -8.99 1.10
N VAL A 52 -4.12 -8.50 1.98
CA VAL A 52 -3.71 -7.87 3.24
C VAL A 52 -2.89 -8.83 4.11
N ASN A 53 -3.42 -9.99 4.41
CA ASN A 53 -2.73 -10.94 5.29
C ASN A 53 -1.45 -11.52 4.66
N PRO A 54 -1.44 -11.96 3.39
CA PRO A 54 -0.20 -12.43 2.79
C PRO A 54 0.92 -11.38 2.74
N VAL A 55 0.58 -10.14 2.42
CA VAL A 55 1.57 -9.05 2.35
C VAL A 55 2.08 -8.69 3.75
N MET A 56 1.19 -8.63 4.74
CA MET A 56 1.59 -8.37 6.12
C MET A 56 2.53 -9.45 6.64
N SER A 57 2.24 -10.73 6.36
CA SER A 57 3.12 -11.85 6.74
C SER A 57 4.49 -11.74 6.05
N ALA A 58 4.51 -11.38 4.77
CA ALA A 58 5.77 -11.18 4.04
C ALA A 58 6.59 -10.04 4.63
N ALA A 59 5.94 -8.94 5.03
CA ALA A 59 6.62 -7.83 5.69
C ALA A 59 7.28 -8.27 7.01
N PHE A 60 6.55 -8.99 7.85
CA PHE A 60 7.07 -9.50 9.11
C PHE A 60 8.25 -10.46 8.89
N ASP A 61 8.13 -11.37 7.91
CA ASP A 61 9.21 -12.30 7.57
C ASP A 61 10.47 -11.57 7.09
N ALA A 62 10.32 -10.43 6.46
CA ALA A 62 11.42 -9.58 6.00
C ALA A 62 11.97 -8.65 7.10
N GLY A 63 11.42 -8.69 8.31
CA GLY A 63 11.83 -7.81 9.40
C GLY A 63 11.31 -6.39 9.29
N ILE A 64 10.26 -6.18 8.52
CA ILE A 64 9.63 -4.87 8.32
C ILE A 64 8.45 -4.74 9.28
N SER A 65 8.37 -3.61 9.98
CA SER A 65 7.23 -3.31 10.85
C SER A 65 6.07 -2.74 10.03
N VAL A 66 4.86 -3.19 10.34
CA VAL A 66 3.64 -2.59 9.81
C VAL A 66 3.13 -1.60 10.85
N THR A 67 3.00 -0.33 10.46
CA THR A 67 2.65 0.75 11.39
C THR A 67 1.19 1.17 11.29
N ALA A 68 0.53 0.89 10.18
CA ALA A 68 -0.89 1.21 10.00
C ALA A 68 -1.51 0.36 8.91
N LEU A 69 -2.79 0.08 9.07
CA LEU A 69 -3.63 -0.57 8.07
C LEU A 69 -5.01 0.06 8.14
N HIS A 70 -5.47 0.64 7.03
CA HIS A 70 -6.75 1.32 7.00
C HIS A 70 -7.32 1.38 5.58
N ASN A 71 -8.59 1.72 5.48
CA ASN A 71 -9.23 2.05 4.21
C ASN A 71 -9.31 3.58 4.07
N HIS A 72 -9.56 4.04 2.83
CA HIS A 72 -9.75 5.46 2.54
C HIS A 72 -11.18 5.81 2.15
N PHE A 73 -12.00 4.79 1.78
CA PHE A 73 -13.30 5.04 1.14
C PHE A 73 -14.39 4.23 1.82
N PHE A 74 -15.61 4.74 1.77
CA PHE A 74 -16.79 4.01 2.26
C PHE A 74 -17.33 3.02 1.23
N PHE A 75 -17.29 3.38 -0.06
CA PHE A 75 -17.97 2.62 -1.13
C PHE A 75 -17.02 2.28 -2.26
N ASP A 76 -15.93 1.60 -1.94
CA ASP A 76 -14.95 1.14 -2.91
C ASP A 76 -15.27 -0.29 -3.40
N GLN A 77 -15.03 -0.52 -4.70
CA GLN A 77 -15.27 -1.80 -5.36
C GLN A 77 -14.18 -2.05 -6.42
N PRO A 78 -13.38 -3.12 -6.33
CA PRO A 78 -13.25 -3.99 -5.16
C PRO A 78 -12.71 -3.23 -3.95
N ARG A 79 -12.85 -3.82 -2.76
CA ARG A 79 -12.41 -3.19 -1.52
C ARG A 79 -10.89 -3.07 -1.49
N VAL A 80 -10.39 -1.87 -1.17
CA VAL A 80 -8.95 -1.59 -1.08
C VAL A 80 -8.57 -1.13 0.32
N TYR A 81 -7.35 -1.52 0.70
CA TYR A 81 -6.74 -1.15 1.98
C TYR A 81 -5.38 -0.54 1.71
N PHE A 82 -4.93 0.27 2.65
CA PHE A 82 -3.65 0.97 2.58
C PHE A 82 -2.82 0.55 3.79
N MET A 83 -1.66 -0.03 3.53
CA MET A 83 -0.75 -0.55 4.56
C MET A 83 0.52 0.27 4.59
N HIS A 84 0.87 0.73 5.78
CA HIS A 84 2.07 1.54 6.02
C HIS A 84 3.07 0.83 6.91
#